data_2a79f33e591c0edbfa2662494b08e069
#
_entry.id   2a79f33e591c0edbfa2662494b08e069
#
_cell.length_a   1.000
_cell.length_b   1.000
_cell.length_c   1.000
_cell.angle_alpha   90.00
_cell.angle_beta   90.00
_cell.angle_gamma   90.00
#
_symmetry.space_group_name_H-M   'P 1'
#
loop_
_entity.id
_entity.type
_entity.pdbx_description
1 polymer ?
#
loop_
_entity_poly.entity_id
_entity_poly.type
_entity_poly.pdbx_seq_one_letter_code
_entity_poly.pdbx_strand_id
1 'polypeptide(L)'
;MTQAWLYPFRKNIIRENVMRSPKLTHIFSLLIGTILAALAIVGYRSETARAAPDVNPIKAPAVQMDNSDCLVCHNRPKFTTSMPNGERLSLTIDADKFSQSVHGINQLACTDCHTDFPSFPHDDLKANSPREFSTTYYTTCKQCHAEQYNKVLDSVHQRALAGGNTNAAVCSDCHNPHEQTRITDKESGEILNTARMHIPETCAHCHSTIYEAYKASVHGNALTQEGNTDVPTCIDCHGVHNIQNPTTVTFRNSTPYLCAKCHTDATIMDKYGISTNVLNSYVADFHGTTVKLFEEEFPGQPTNKPVCTDCHGVHNIAKVSDAKTGIALRENLLIKCQRCHPDATANFPEAWMSHYEPSPEHFPIVYYVNLFYKFFIPAVLGGMIFFVLTDIYRRIVNRIKGVKHS
;
A
#
# COMPACT_ATOMS: atom_id res chain seq x y z
N MET A 1 -20.00 -46.60 16.82
CA MET A 1 -19.19 -46.80 18.05
C MET A 1 -18.61 -45.44 18.43
N THR A 2 -19.14 -44.92 19.49
CA THR A 2 -18.98 -43.67 20.16
C THR A 2 -17.65 -43.57 20.89
N GLN A 3 -16.96 -42.46 20.85
CA GLN A 3 -16.18 -41.98 22.00
C GLN A 3 -16.08 -40.45 21.96
N ALA A 4 -16.81 -39.82 22.84
CA ALA A 4 -16.71 -38.42 23.23
C ALA A 4 -15.54 -38.26 24.21
N TRP A 5 -14.71 -37.22 24.02
CA TRP A 5 -13.73 -36.76 24.99
C TRP A 5 -14.21 -35.45 25.61
N LEU A 6 -14.68 -35.55 26.87
CA LEU A 6 -14.95 -34.42 27.76
C LEU A 6 -13.65 -34.03 28.46
N TYR A 7 -13.26 -32.75 28.37
CA TYR A 7 -12.25 -32.17 29.25
C TYR A 7 -12.93 -31.32 30.35
N PRO A 8 -12.55 -31.46 31.59
CA PRO A 8 -13.17 -30.74 32.71
C PRO A 8 -12.51 -29.37 32.91
N PHE A 9 -13.34 -28.34 32.99
CA PHE A 9 -12.99 -27.00 33.43
C PHE A 9 -12.56 -27.01 34.91
N ARG A 10 -11.33 -26.68 35.20
CA ARG A 10 -10.86 -26.36 36.56
C ARG A 10 -11.03 -24.85 36.80
N LYS A 11 -12.01 -24.50 37.64
CA LYS A 11 -12.13 -23.16 38.24
C LYS A 11 -11.03 -22.99 39.29
N ASN A 12 -10.07 -22.13 39.06
CA ASN A 12 -9.19 -21.59 40.10
C ASN A 12 -9.75 -20.25 40.57
N ILE A 13 -10.32 -20.27 41.77
CA ILE A 13 -10.72 -19.07 42.50
C ILE A 13 -9.47 -18.50 43.14
N ILE A 14 -8.96 -17.39 42.63
CA ILE A 14 -7.94 -16.60 43.30
C ILE A 14 -8.65 -15.59 44.20
N ARG A 15 -8.51 -15.80 45.51
CA ARG A 15 -8.88 -14.82 46.54
C ARG A 15 -7.88 -13.68 46.53
N GLU A 16 -8.30 -12.50 46.11
CA GLU A 16 -7.54 -11.26 46.30
C GLU A 16 -7.61 -10.84 47.79
N ASN A 17 -6.52 -11.03 48.50
CA ASN A 17 -6.26 -10.34 49.76
C ASN A 17 -5.53 -9.02 49.46
N VAL A 18 -6.28 -7.93 49.41
CA VAL A 18 -5.70 -6.60 49.36
C VAL A 18 -5.26 -6.21 50.76
N MET A 19 -4.00 -6.47 51.10
CA MET A 19 -3.34 -5.84 52.25
C MET A 19 -2.78 -4.46 51.82
N ARG A 20 -3.42 -3.41 52.32
CA ARG A 20 -2.86 -2.03 52.23
C ARG A 20 -1.64 -1.95 53.15
N SER A 21 -0.45 -1.96 52.55
CA SER A 21 0.79 -1.60 53.25
C SER A 21 1.26 -0.22 52.77
N PRO A 22 1.46 0.73 53.70
CA PRO A 22 1.92 2.09 53.37
C PRO A 22 3.38 2.15 52.89
N LYS A 23 4.08 1.03 52.85
CA LYS A 23 5.46 0.92 52.34
C LYS A 23 5.59 0.80 50.84
N LEU A 24 4.51 0.53 50.11
CA LEU A 24 4.57 0.32 48.64
C LEU A 24 4.68 1.66 47.87
N THR A 25 4.08 2.72 48.40
CA THR A 25 4.15 4.05 47.77
C THR A 25 5.55 4.65 47.79
N HIS A 26 6.35 4.43 48.83
CA HIS A 26 7.73 4.91 48.89
C HIS A 26 8.69 4.12 48.00
N ILE A 27 8.45 2.84 47.77
CA ILE A 27 9.26 2.01 46.86
C ILE A 27 9.03 2.44 45.41
N PHE A 28 7.78 2.76 45.02
CA PHE A 28 7.47 3.23 43.65
C PHE A 28 8.05 4.61 43.37
N SER A 29 8.03 5.52 44.33
CA SER A 29 8.64 6.85 44.19
C SER A 29 10.18 6.80 44.10
N LEU A 30 10.82 5.86 44.83
CA LEU A 30 12.27 5.66 44.73
C LEU A 30 12.68 5.03 43.37
N LEU A 31 11.89 4.06 42.85
CA LEU A 31 12.14 3.44 41.53
C LEU A 31 12.00 4.45 40.37
N ILE A 32 11.01 5.33 40.42
CA ILE A 32 10.83 6.37 39.40
C ILE A 32 11.97 7.40 39.48
N GLY A 33 12.38 7.77 40.70
CA GLY A 33 13.50 8.69 40.87
C GLY A 33 14.84 8.13 40.36
N THR A 34 15.10 6.85 40.55
CA THR A 34 16.33 6.17 40.03
C THR A 34 16.31 6.00 38.52
N ILE A 35 15.17 5.74 37.91
CA ILE A 35 15.03 5.65 36.43
C ILE A 35 15.24 7.01 35.79
N LEU A 36 14.69 8.09 36.35
CA LEU A 36 14.89 9.46 35.85
C LEU A 36 16.35 9.93 36.03
N ALA A 37 17.01 9.55 37.13
CA ALA A 37 18.43 9.84 37.34
C ALA A 37 19.34 9.06 36.37
N ALA A 38 19.00 7.79 36.07
CA ALA A 38 19.71 6.99 35.09
C ALA A 38 19.56 7.53 33.66
N LEU A 39 18.37 8.00 33.28
CA LEU A 39 18.13 8.64 31.98
C LEU A 39 18.86 9.99 31.85
N ALA A 40 19.00 10.76 32.93
CA ALA A 40 19.76 11.99 32.91
C ALA A 40 21.28 11.75 32.79
N ILE A 41 21.81 10.62 33.31
CA ILE A 41 23.24 10.27 33.21
C ILE A 41 23.57 9.72 31.81
N VAL A 42 22.62 9.02 31.16
CA VAL A 42 22.81 8.53 29.77
C VAL A 42 22.72 9.69 28.76
N GLY A 43 21.96 10.74 29.08
CA GLY A 43 21.84 11.93 28.21
C GLY A 43 23.07 12.88 28.25
N TYR A 44 24.02 12.71 29.19
CA TYR A 44 25.15 13.64 29.35
C TYR A 44 26.50 13.12 28.85
N ARG A 45 26.50 11.96 28.17
CA ARG A 45 27.69 11.44 27.45
C ARG A 45 27.49 11.40 25.95
N SER A 46 27.11 12.50 25.33
CA SER A 46 27.48 12.76 23.96
C SER A 46 28.89 13.35 23.94
N GLU A 47 29.90 12.50 24.10
CA GLU A 47 31.22 12.84 23.65
C GLU A 47 31.11 13.14 22.15
N THR A 48 31.33 14.40 21.82
CA THR A 48 31.63 14.79 20.44
C THR A 48 32.85 14.00 20.02
N ALA A 49 32.59 12.91 19.28
CA ALA A 49 33.63 12.24 18.50
C ALA A 49 34.19 13.34 17.59
N ARG A 50 35.39 13.89 17.94
CA ARG A 50 36.15 14.68 17.00
C ARG A 50 36.38 13.78 15.81
N ALA A 51 35.74 14.10 14.71
CA ALA A 51 36.05 13.52 13.42
C ALA A 51 37.57 13.64 13.25
N ALA A 52 38.23 12.51 13.07
CA ALA A 52 39.60 12.51 12.60
C ALA A 52 39.63 13.36 11.32
N PRO A 53 40.68 14.15 11.08
CA PRO A 53 40.78 14.90 9.85
C PRO A 53 40.65 13.91 8.70
N ASP A 54 39.62 14.12 7.87
CA ASP A 54 39.39 13.39 6.64
C ASP A 54 40.65 13.61 5.77
N VAL A 55 41.60 12.68 5.84
CA VAL A 55 42.67 12.63 4.89
C VAL A 55 42.04 12.06 3.63
N ASN A 56 41.41 12.96 2.85
CA ASN A 56 41.02 12.63 1.51
C ASN A 56 42.24 12.00 0.81
N PRO A 57 42.22 10.71 0.43
CA PRO A 57 43.26 10.21 -0.45
C PRO A 57 43.23 11.12 -1.67
N ILE A 58 44.34 11.77 -1.98
CA ILE A 58 44.54 12.51 -3.20
C ILE A 58 44.34 11.49 -4.32
N LYS A 59 43.10 11.34 -4.76
CA LYS A 59 42.76 10.60 -5.98
C LYS A 59 43.49 11.34 -7.06
N ALA A 60 44.52 10.71 -7.67
CA ALA A 60 45.14 11.26 -8.85
C ALA A 60 44.02 11.69 -9.79
N PRO A 61 44.07 12.85 -10.46
CA PRO A 61 43.03 13.30 -11.36
C PRO A 61 42.83 12.17 -12.38
N ALA A 62 41.76 11.39 -12.21
CA ALA A 62 41.26 10.54 -13.27
C ALA A 62 41.03 11.50 -14.41
N VAL A 63 41.58 11.25 -15.57
CA VAL A 63 41.23 11.99 -16.80
C VAL A 63 39.74 11.76 -16.92
N GLN A 64 38.97 12.78 -16.54
CA GLN A 64 37.53 12.71 -16.57
C GLN A 64 37.17 12.76 -18.05
N MET A 65 36.76 11.60 -18.59
CA MET A 65 36.34 11.49 -19.99
C MET A 65 35.11 12.36 -20.17
N ASP A 66 35.16 13.22 -21.21
CA ASP A 66 33.99 14.00 -21.58
C ASP A 66 32.97 13.09 -22.29
N ASN A 67 31.69 13.32 -22.02
CA ASN A 67 30.60 12.61 -22.70
C ASN A 67 30.70 12.75 -24.24
N SER A 68 31.25 13.83 -24.74
CA SER A 68 31.48 14.02 -26.16
C SER A 68 32.38 12.96 -26.79
N ASP A 69 33.36 12.42 -26.05
CA ASP A 69 34.24 11.38 -26.56
C ASP A 69 33.47 10.07 -26.83
N CYS A 70 32.54 9.73 -25.93
CA CYS A 70 31.66 8.57 -26.08
C CYS A 70 30.66 8.79 -27.24
N LEU A 71 30.07 9.97 -27.32
CA LEU A 71 29.05 10.32 -28.29
C LEU A 71 29.58 10.41 -29.73
N VAL A 72 30.90 10.50 -29.96
CA VAL A 72 31.48 10.37 -31.33
C VAL A 72 30.99 9.12 -32.05
N CYS A 73 30.87 7.99 -31.31
CA CYS A 73 30.36 6.74 -31.85
C CYS A 73 28.90 6.50 -31.45
N HIS A 74 28.54 6.73 -30.16
CA HIS A 74 27.26 6.36 -29.62
C HIS A 74 26.11 7.29 -30.09
N ASN A 75 26.36 8.47 -30.62
CA ASN A 75 25.33 9.31 -31.24
C ASN A 75 25.05 8.97 -32.72
N ARG A 76 25.71 7.93 -33.28
CA ARG A 76 25.47 7.52 -34.65
C ARG A 76 24.15 6.79 -34.80
N PRO A 77 23.29 7.18 -35.76
CA PRO A 77 22.03 6.46 -35.99
C PRO A 77 22.26 4.99 -36.34
N LYS A 78 21.43 4.09 -35.73
CA LYS A 78 21.49 2.65 -36.00
C LYS A 78 22.83 2.00 -35.63
N PHE A 79 23.57 2.60 -34.72
CA PHE A 79 24.77 1.99 -34.17
C PHE A 79 24.39 0.82 -33.29
N THR A 80 24.83 -0.39 -33.65
CA THR A 80 24.42 -1.64 -32.95
C THR A 80 25.60 -2.61 -32.93
N THR A 81 25.59 -3.52 -31.91
CA THR A 81 26.49 -4.66 -31.89
C THR A 81 25.68 -5.96 -31.86
N SER A 82 26.29 -7.07 -32.33
CA SER A 82 25.73 -8.41 -32.18
C SER A 82 26.27 -9.04 -30.92
N MET A 83 25.39 -9.48 -30.04
CA MET A 83 25.75 -10.15 -28.80
C MET A 83 26.09 -11.63 -29.06
N PRO A 84 26.82 -12.31 -28.16
CA PRO A 84 27.17 -13.72 -28.31
C PRO A 84 25.99 -14.68 -28.51
N ASN A 85 24.82 -14.35 -27.97
CA ASN A 85 23.58 -15.11 -28.17
C ASN A 85 22.90 -14.86 -29.53
N GLY A 86 23.46 -14.01 -30.38
CA GLY A 86 22.93 -13.63 -31.69
C GLY A 86 21.95 -12.47 -31.69
N GLU A 87 21.53 -11.95 -30.54
CA GLU A 87 20.67 -10.78 -30.45
C GLU A 87 21.46 -9.50 -30.76
N ARG A 88 20.74 -8.47 -31.21
CA ARG A 88 21.33 -7.15 -31.47
C ARG A 88 21.06 -6.20 -30.32
N LEU A 89 22.11 -5.56 -29.81
CA LEU A 89 22.00 -4.47 -28.84
C LEU A 89 22.17 -3.14 -29.57
N SER A 90 21.21 -2.21 -29.38
CA SER A 90 21.36 -0.82 -29.83
C SER A 90 22.36 -0.10 -28.93
N LEU A 91 23.33 0.53 -29.53
CA LEU A 91 24.33 1.36 -28.88
C LEU A 91 24.13 2.86 -29.19
N THR A 92 23.07 3.19 -29.96
CA THR A 92 22.75 4.56 -30.27
C THR A 92 22.18 5.28 -29.06
N ILE A 93 22.80 6.38 -28.70
CA ILE A 93 22.32 7.32 -27.66
C ILE A 93 22.01 8.65 -28.40
N ASP A 94 20.77 9.12 -28.19
CA ASP A 94 20.36 10.45 -28.69
C ASP A 94 20.95 11.51 -27.74
N ALA A 95 21.97 12.22 -28.23
CA ALA A 95 22.70 13.23 -27.46
C ALA A 95 21.81 14.39 -26.99
N ASP A 96 20.83 14.79 -27.83
CA ASP A 96 19.92 15.89 -27.50
C ASP A 96 18.95 15.44 -26.36
N LYS A 97 18.38 14.26 -26.47
CA LYS A 97 17.53 13.71 -25.40
C LYS A 97 18.31 13.45 -24.10
N PHE A 98 19.54 12.92 -24.21
CA PHE A 98 20.38 12.75 -23.03
C PHE A 98 20.66 14.08 -22.34
N SER A 99 21.03 15.12 -23.08
CA SER A 99 21.29 16.44 -22.51
C SER A 99 20.09 17.07 -21.82
N GLN A 100 18.87 16.72 -22.23
CA GLN A 100 17.60 17.16 -21.64
C GLN A 100 17.09 16.23 -20.55
N SER A 101 17.69 15.07 -20.39
CA SER A 101 17.36 14.12 -19.33
C SER A 101 17.75 14.64 -17.94
N VAL A 102 17.17 14.07 -16.89
CA VAL A 102 17.56 14.42 -15.51
C VAL A 102 19.06 14.15 -15.26
N HIS A 103 19.62 13.15 -15.90
CA HIS A 103 21.05 12.83 -15.78
C HIS A 103 21.93 13.81 -16.53
N GLY A 104 21.57 14.16 -17.75
CA GLY A 104 22.31 15.15 -18.56
C GLY A 104 22.27 16.56 -17.96
N ILE A 105 21.10 17.01 -17.49
CA ILE A 105 20.94 18.30 -16.80
C ILE A 105 21.80 18.39 -15.54
N ASN A 106 21.97 17.27 -14.82
CA ASN A 106 22.85 17.18 -13.66
C ASN A 106 24.31 16.85 -14.01
N GLN A 107 24.68 16.89 -15.28
CA GLN A 107 26.05 16.74 -15.79
C GLN A 107 26.73 15.41 -15.41
N LEU A 108 25.94 14.32 -15.31
CA LEU A 108 26.51 13.01 -15.08
C LEU A 108 27.36 12.57 -16.28
N ALA A 109 28.55 12.02 -15.99
CA ALA A 109 29.39 11.42 -17.00
C ALA A 109 28.87 10.02 -17.38
N CYS A 110 29.06 9.61 -18.63
CA CYS A 110 28.75 8.25 -19.08
C CYS A 110 29.42 7.21 -18.17
N THR A 111 30.65 7.46 -17.72
CA THR A 111 31.46 6.62 -16.86
C THR A 111 30.97 6.55 -15.41
N ASP A 112 30.07 7.44 -14.97
CA ASP A 112 29.46 7.37 -13.64
C ASP A 112 28.55 6.13 -13.51
N CYS A 113 27.95 5.72 -14.64
CA CYS A 113 27.09 4.53 -14.72
C CYS A 113 27.82 3.36 -15.38
N HIS A 114 28.56 3.63 -16.46
CA HIS A 114 29.30 2.64 -17.24
C HIS A 114 30.76 2.52 -16.73
N THR A 115 30.90 2.10 -15.46
CA THR A 115 32.18 2.08 -14.76
C THR A 115 33.21 1.09 -15.35
N ASP A 116 32.76 0.12 -16.14
CA ASP A 116 33.60 -0.87 -16.82
C ASP A 116 34.25 -0.33 -18.10
N PHE A 117 33.88 0.88 -18.52
CA PHE A 117 34.38 1.54 -19.72
C PHE A 117 35.11 2.85 -19.38
N PRO A 118 36.23 2.77 -18.68
CA PRO A 118 36.94 3.94 -18.14
C PRO A 118 37.72 4.73 -19.20
N SER A 119 37.81 4.24 -20.41
CA SER A 119 38.61 4.85 -21.48
C SER A 119 37.95 4.74 -22.86
N PHE A 120 38.42 5.53 -23.81
CA PHE A 120 38.00 5.53 -25.21
C PHE A 120 39.26 5.36 -26.09
N PRO A 121 39.27 4.42 -27.04
CA PRO A 121 38.31 3.30 -27.19
C PRO A 121 38.32 2.34 -26.00
N HIS A 122 37.25 1.59 -25.83
CA HIS A 122 37.08 0.63 -24.76
C HIS A 122 36.95 -0.80 -25.29
N ASP A 123 37.13 -1.79 -24.39
CA ASP A 123 36.94 -3.20 -24.68
C ASP A 123 35.48 -3.53 -25.00
N ASP A 124 35.25 -4.69 -25.59
CA ASP A 124 33.92 -5.20 -25.90
C ASP A 124 33.11 -5.49 -24.63
N LEU A 125 31.77 -5.49 -24.81
CA LEU A 125 30.82 -5.81 -23.76
C LEU A 125 31.03 -7.24 -23.23
N LYS A 126 31.04 -7.40 -21.90
CA LYS A 126 31.16 -8.70 -21.22
C LYS A 126 29.81 -9.34 -20.89
N ALA A 127 28.83 -9.18 -21.73
CA ALA A 127 27.50 -9.77 -21.57
C ALA A 127 27.13 -10.63 -22.77
N ASN A 128 26.41 -11.75 -22.55
CA ASN A 128 26.02 -12.65 -23.62
C ASN A 128 24.75 -12.22 -24.35
N SER A 129 23.93 -11.38 -23.72
CA SER A 129 22.66 -10.90 -24.26
C SER A 129 22.36 -9.46 -23.80
N PRO A 130 21.47 -8.73 -24.51
CA PRO A 130 20.98 -7.43 -24.05
C PRO A 130 20.34 -7.51 -22.67
N ARG A 131 19.67 -8.62 -22.36
CA ARG A 131 19.06 -8.84 -21.06
C ARG A 131 20.08 -9.03 -19.94
N GLU A 132 21.12 -9.81 -20.18
CA GLU A 132 22.21 -9.97 -19.22
C GLU A 132 22.91 -8.63 -18.98
N PHE A 133 23.10 -7.82 -20.02
CA PHE A 133 23.61 -6.46 -19.86
C PHE A 133 22.74 -5.63 -18.93
N SER A 134 21.42 -5.56 -19.17
CA SER A 134 20.49 -4.80 -18.34
C SER A 134 20.49 -5.28 -16.89
N THR A 135 20.46 -6.61 -16.67
CA THR A 135 20.44 -7.20 -15.31
C THR A 135 21.79 -7.10 -14.58
N THR A 136 22.87 -6.80 -15.25
CA THR A 136 24.17 -6.52 -14.65
C THR A 136 24.27 -5.05 -14.25
N TYR A 137 23.96 -4.15 -15.18
CA TYR A 137 24.22 -2.72 -14.99
C TYR A 137 23.17 -1.97 -14.17
N TYR A 138 21.92 -2.47 -14.02
CA TYR A 138 20.93 -1.79 -13.19
C TYR A 138 21.40 -1.60 -11.74
N THR A 139 22.33 -2.40 -11.26
CA THR A 139 22.87 -2.32 -9.90
C THR A 139 23.67 -1.04 -9.65
N THR A 140 24.16 -0.37 -10.71
CA THR A 140 24.88 0.90 -10.59
C THR A 140 23.97 2.04 -10.15
N CYS A 141 22.66 1.95 -10.42
CA CYS A 141 21.66 2.96 -10.00
C CYS A 141 21.68 3.20 -8.48
N LYS A 142 22.02 2.20 -7.66
CA LYS A 142 22.09 2.30 -6.20
C LYS A 142 23.07 3.34 -5.68
N GLN A 143 24.06 3.72 -6.48
CA GLN A 143 25.09 4.68 -6.06
C GLN A 143 24.48 6.06 -5.74
N CYS A 144 23.43 6.46 -6.47
CA CYS A 144 22.72 7.71 -6.26
C CYS A 144 21.28 7.50 -5.78
N HIS A 145 20.63 6.39 -6.19
CA HIS A 145 19.23 6.07 -5.91
C HIS A 145 19.09 4.96 -4.86
N ALA A 146 19.86 5.02 -3.77
CA ALA A 146 19.90 3.97 -2.75
C ALA A 146 18.54 3.70 -2.10
N GLU A 147 17.74 4.74 -1.86
CA GLU A 147 16.40 4.59 -1.26
C GLU A 147 15.47 3.79 -2.18
N GLN A 148 15.39 4.16 -3.45
CA GLN A 148 14.54 3.48 -4.44
C GLN A 148 15.03 2.05 -4.69
N TYR A 149 16.35 1.87 -4.76
CA TYR A 149 16.96 0.55 -4.91
C TYR A 149 16.57 -0.38 -3.74
N ASN A 150 16.67 0.11 -2.50
CA ASN A 150 16.29 -0.67 -1.33
C ASN A 150 14.78 -1.03 -1.33
N LYS A 151 13.91 -0.13 -1.77
CA LYS A 151 12.48 -0.43 -1.94
C LYS A 151 12.22 -1.53 -2.97
N VAL A 152 13.00 -1.55 -4.07
CA VAL A 152 12.88 -2.58 -5.11
C VAL A 152 13.22 -3.98 -4.58
N LEU A 153 14.11 -4.11 -3.60
CA LEU A 153 14.49 -5.41 -3.03
C LEU A 153 13.28 -6.19 -2.46
N ASP A 154 12.25 -5.48 -1.99
CA ASP A 154 11.00 -6.07 -1.48
C ASP A 154 9.93 -6.28 -2.57
N SER A 155 10.21 -5.92 -3.82
CA SER A 155 9.24 -6.04 -4.91
C SER A 155 9.09 -7.48 -5.43
N VAL A 156 7.95 -7.75 -6.07
CA VAL A 156 7.73 -9.05 -6.75
C VAL A 156 8.72 -9.26 -7.89
N HIS A 157 9.12 -8.18 -8.59
CA HIS A 157 10.07 -8.26 -9.70
C HIS A 157 11.44 -8.70 -9.20
N GLN A 158 11.93 -8.11 -8.11
CA GLN A 158 13.22 -8.49 -7.53
C GLN A 158 13.19 -9.92 -6.98
N ARG A 159 12.09 -10.33 -6.32
CA ARG A 159 11.95 -11.74 -5.88
C ARG A 159 11.93 -12.71 -7.05
N ALA A 160 11.27 -12.36 -8.15
CA ALA A 160 11.25 -13.18 -9.36
C ALA A 160 12.64 -13.26 -10.01
N LEU A 161 13.37 -12.13 -10.08
CA LEU A 161 14.74 -12.08 -10.60
C LEU A 161 15.67 -12.95 -9.75
N ALA A 162 15.61 -12.82 -8.43
CA ALA A 162 16.40 -13.63 -7.49
C ALA A 162 16.02 -15.13 -7.56
N GLY A 163 14.80 -15.44 -7.92
CA GLY A 163 14.32 -16.81 -8.20
C GLY A 163 14.72 -17.37 -9.57
N GLY A 164 15.52 -16.63 -10.35
CA GLY A 164 16.02 -17.06 -11.66
C GLY A 164 15.17 -16.64 -12.86
N ASN A 165 14.11 -15.87 -12.67
CA ASN A 165 13.35 -15.31 -13.79
C ASN A 165 14.06 -14.06 -14.33
N THR A 166 14.91 -14.24 -15.31
CA THR A 166 15.67 -13.16 -15.94
C THR A 166 14.81 -12.15 -16.68
N ASN A 167 13.53 -12.44 -16.98
CA ASN A 167 12.59 -11.51 -17.61
C ASN A 167 11.90 -10.57 -16.59
N ALA A 168 12.14 -10.75 -15.29
CA ALA A 168 11.58 -9.85 -14.28
C ALA A 168 12.17 -8.43 -14.41
N ALA A 169 11.32 -7.41 -14.29
CA ALA A 169 11.71 -6.02 -14.56
C ALA A 169 12.81 -5.53 -13.61
N VAL A 170 13.78 -4.80 -14.17
CA VAL A 170 14.80 -4.02 -13.46
C VAL A 170 14.61 -2.53 -13.72
N CYS A 171 15.43 -1.67 -13.11
CA CYS A 171 15.27 -0.23 -13.18
C CYS A 171 15.14 0.32 -14.62
N SER A 172 15.97 -0.18 -15.52
CA SER A 172 16.00 0.26 -16.93
C SER A 172 14.81 -0.20 -17.78
N ASP A 173 14.01 -1.15 -17.29
CA ASP A 173 12.79 -1.55 -18.01
C ASP A 173 11.63 -0.57 -17.81
N CYS A 174 11.68 0.20 -16.71
CA CYS A 174 10.68 1.21 -16.40
C CYS A 174 11.21 2.63 -16.66
N HIS A 175 12.52 2.84 -16.49
CA HIS A 175 13.17 4.13 -16.63
C HIS A 175 14.23 4.06 -17.73
N ASN A 176 14.09 4.83 -18.80
CA ASN A 176 15.18 4.97 -19.77
C ASN A 176 16.25 5.92 -19.21
N PRO A 177 17.40 5.42 -18.72
CA PRO A 177 18.37 6.26 -18.02
C PRO A 177 18.99 7.35 -18.93
N HIS A 178 18.96 7.16 -20.24
CA HIS A 178 19.51 8.12 -21.20
C HIS A 178 18.52 9.22 -21.61
N GLU A 179 17.21 8.99 -21.42
CA GLU A 179 16.16 9.91 -21.85
C GLU A 179 15.19 10.29 -20.70
N GLN A 180 15.47 9.83 -19.46
CA GLN A 180 14.57 10.01 -18.34
C GLN A 180 14.38 11.48 -18.01
N THR A 181 13.18 11.98 -18.25
CA THR A 181 12.75 13.30 -17.78
C THR A 181 12.28 13.26 -16.34
N ARG A 182 12.11 14.42 -15.72
CA ARG A 182 11.58 14.51 -14.36
C ARG A 182 10.12 14.03 -14.33
N ILE A 183 9.83 13.11 -13.41
CA ILE A 183 8.49 12.52 -13.21
C ILE A 183 7.79 13.01 -11.95
N THR A 184 8.50 13.71 -11.07
CA THR A 184 7.93 14.26 -9.83
C THR A 184 8.17 15.77 -9.76
N ASP A 185 7.25 16.46 -9.14
CA ASP A 185 7.42 17.88 -8.81
C ASP A 185 8.57 18.05 -7.79
N LYS A 186 9.30 19.16 -7.90
CA LYS A 186 10.47 19.41 -7.06
C LYS A 186 10.13 19.76 -5.61
N GLU A 187 9.01 20.43 -5.42
CA GLU A 187 8.62 20.98 -4.12
C GLU A 187 7.74 20.01 -3.34
N SER A 188 6.70 19.49 -4.00
CA SER A 188 5.77 18.56 -3.38
C SER A 188 6.24 17.10 -3.40
N GLY A 189 7.11 16.72 -4.34
CA GLY A 189 7.48 15.32 -4.58
C GLY A 189 6.39 14.48 -5.26
N GLU A 190 5.25 15.09 -5.58
CA GLU A 190 4.13 14.41 -6.23
C GLU A 190 4.43 14.08 -7.69
N ILE A 191 3.80 13.04 -8.20
CA ILE A 191 3.96 12.65 -9.61
C ILE A 191 3.28 13.68 -10.50
N LEU A 192 4.03 14.18 -11.46
CA LEU A 192 3.52 15.13 -12.46
C LEU A 192 2.39 14.50 -13.27
N ASN A 193 1.33 15.25 -13.55
CA ASN A 193 0.19 14.78 -14.34
C ASN A 193 0.62 14.24 -15.72
N THR A 194 1.60 14.88 -16.35
CA THR A 194 2.18 14.42 -17.61
C THR A 194 2.84 13.05 -17.50
N ALA A 195 3.56 12.77 -16.42
CA ALA A 195 4.15 11.46 -16.16
C ALA A 195 3.07 10.42 -15.80
N ARG A 196 2.07 10.83 -15.01
CA ARG A 196 0.95 9.97 -14.59
C ARG A 196 0.20 9.35 -15.76
N MET A 197 0.00 10.12 -16.83
CA MET A 197 -0.66 9.66 -18.06
C MET A 197 0.05 8.48 -18.73
N HIS A 198 1.38 8.39 -18.62
CA HIS A 198 2.20 7.38 -19.29
C HIS A 198 2.57 6.16 -18.40
N ILE A 199 2.24 6.19 -17.11
CA ILE A 199 2.56 5.07 -16.21
C ILE A 199 1.97 3.74 -16.69
N PRO A 200 0.68 3.66 -17.10
CA PRO A 200 0.12 2.38 -17.55
C PRO A 200 0.81 1.83 -18.80
N GLU A 201 1.26 2.69 -19.70
CA GLU A 201 2.00 2.31 -20.92
C GLU A 201 3.35 1.67 -20.59
N THR A 202 4.05 2.21 -19.59
CA THR A 202 5.30 1.60 -19.08
C THR A 202 5.08 0.16 -18.60
N CYS A 203 4.01 -0.08 -17.84
CA CYS A 203 3.66 -1.43 -17.37
C CYS A 203 3.24 -2.34 -18.53
N ALA A 204 2.61 -1.78 -19.58
CA ALA A 204 2.10 -2.51 -20.74
C ALA A 204 3.18 -3.20 -21.56
N HIS A 205 4.43 -2.77 -21.47
CA HIS A 205 5.56 -3.42 -22.18
C HIS A 205 5.66 -4.92 -21.85
N CYS A 206 5.27 -5.32 -20.63
CA CYS A 206 5.27 -6.71 -20.20
C CYS A 206 3.85 -7.20 -19.81
N HIS A 207 3.01 -6.31 -19.29
CA HIS A 207 1.67 -6.62 -18.79
C HIS A 207 0.54 -6.17 -19.75
N SER A 208 0.71 -6.43 -21.04
CA SER A 208 -0.20 -5.95 -22.12
C SER A 208 -1.67 -6.36 -21.91
N THR A 209 -1.93 -7.62 -21.55
CA THR A 209 -3.31 -8.10 -21.31
C THR A 209 -3.98 -7.37 -20.14
N ILE A 210 -3.24 -7.10 -19.08
CA ILE A 210 -3.74 -6.35 -17.92
C ILE A 210 -3.98 -4.88 -18.30
N TYR A 211 -3.08 -4.32 -19.10
CA TYR A 211 -3.24 -2.95 -19.60
C TYR A 211 -4.51 -2.77 -20.44
N GLU A 212 -4.80 -3.72 -21.35
CA GLU A 212 -6.03 -3.65 -22.15
C GLU A 212 -7.29 -3.76 -21.28
N ALA A 213 -7.28 -4.62 -20.27
CA ALA A 213 -8.38 -4.69 -19.31
C ALA A 213 -8.55 -3.40 -18.51
N TYR A 214 -7.43 -2.79 -18.05
CA TYR A 214 -7.42 -1.51 -17.35
C TYR A 214 -7.93 -0.40 -18.26
N LYS A 215 -7.42 -0.28 -19.48
CA LYS A 215 -7.81 0.74 -20.46
C LYS A 215 -9.31 0.73 -20.76
N ALA A 216 -9.93 -0.45 -20.76
CA ALA A 216 -11.37 -0.62 -20.95
C ALA A 216 -12.19 -0.34 -19.66
N SER A 217 -11.56 -0.20 -18.50
CA SER A 217 -12.23 0.07 -17.23
C SER A 217 -12.66 1.54 -17.11
N VAL A 218 -13.49 1.85 -16.09
CA VAL A 218 -13.87 3.26 -15.81
C VAL A 218 -12.65 4.12 -15.49
N HIS A 219 -11.67 3.58 -14.76
CA HIS A 219 -10.47 4.31 -14.40
C HIS A 219 -9.54 4.52 -15.60
N GLY A 220 -9.26 3.44 -16.33
CA GLY A 220 -8.38 3.50 -17.48
C GLY A 220 -8.95 4.33 -18.63
N ASN A 221 -10.26 4.24 -18.89
CA ASN A 221 -10.93 5.07 -19.89
C ASN A 221 -10.85 6.56 -19.52
N ALA A 222 -11.16 6.91 -18.27
CA ALA A 222 -11.06 8.29 -17.80
C ALA A 222 -9.63 8.84 -17.92
N LEU A 223 -8.61 8.03 -17.60
CA LEU A 223 -7.21 8.44 -17.77
C LEU A 223 -6.84 8.61 -19.25
N THR A 224 -7.06 7.58 -20.06
CA THR A 224 -6.47 7.49 -21.41
C THR A 224 -7.28 8.21 -22.49
N GLN A 225 -8.60 8.34 -22.32
CA GLN A 225 -9.49 8.98 -23.29
C GLN A 225 -9.91 10.38 -22.86
N GLU A 226 -10.08 10.60 -21.57
CA GLU A 226 -10.59 11.87 -21.03
C GLU A 226 -9.46 12.73 -20.43
N GLY A 227 -8.24 12.19 -20.29
CA GLY A 227 -7.10 12.90 -19.67
C GLY A 227 -7.29 13.20 -18.19
N ASN A 228 -8.16 12.46 -17.53
CA ASN A 228 -8.50 12.67 -16.12
C ASN A 228 -7.43 12.03 -15.22
N THR A 229 -6.68 12.84 -14.51
CA THR A 229 -5.61 12.40 -13.60
C THR A 229 -6.06 12.16 -12.15
N ASP A 230 -7.34 12.39 -11.81
CA ASP A 230 -7.89 12.04 -10.50
C ASP A 230 -8.05 10.52 -10.30
N VAL A 231 -8.06 9.77 -11.42
CA VAL A 231 -8.23 8.31 -11.37
C VAL A 231 -6.92 7.57 -11.08
N PRO A 232 -6.98 6.36 -10.46
CA PRO A 232 -5.79 5.60 -10.15
C PRO A 232 -5.12 5.03 -11.41
N THR A 233 -3.80 4.98 -11.37
CA THR A 233 -2.95 4.25 -12.31
C THR A 233 -2.48 2.93 -11.67
N CYS A 234 -1.65 2.16 -12.38
CA CYS A 234 -1.15 0.89 -11.85
C CYS A 234 -0.45 1.02 -10.48
N ILE A 235 0.33 2.09 -10.30
CA ILE A 235 1.14 2.29 -9.09
C ILE A 235 0.33 2.69 -7.86
N ASP A 236 -0.86 3.26 -8.03
CA ASP A 236 -1.71 3.66 -6.91
C ASP A 236 -2.26 2.45 -6.16
N CYS A 237 -2.41 1.32 -6.86
CA CYS A 237 -2.84 0.06 -6.30
C CYS A 237 -1.67 -0.87 -5.93
N HIS A 238 -0.64 -0.95 -6.78
CA HIS A 238 0.44 -1.92 -6.64
C HIS A 238 1.70 -1.36 -5.97
N GLY A 239 1.77 -0.05 -5.76
CA GLY A 239 3.00 0.64 -5.38
C GLY A 239 3.93 0.86 -6.58
N VAL A 240 5.07 1.50 -6.35
CA VAL A 240 5.99 1.87 -7.44
C VAL A 240 7.29 1.05 -7.39
N HIS A 241 8.12 1.22 -6.39
CA HIS A 241 9.39 0.50 -6.30
C HIS A 241 9.29 -0.80 -5.47
N ASN A 242 8.38 -0.84 -4.50
CA ASN A 242 8.09 -1.98 -3.65
C ASN A 242 6.82 -2.73 -4.08
N ILE A 243 6.67 -2.97 -5.37
CA ILE A 243 5.47 -3.60 -5.94
C ILE A 243 5.19 -4.93 -5.23
N GLN A 244 4.03 -5.00 -4.55
CA GLN A 244 3.63 -6.16 -3.78
C GLN A 244 2.99 -7.24 -4.65
N ASN A 245 3.05 -8.49 -4.18
CA ASN A 245 2.41 -9.60 -4.88
C ASN A 245 0.87 -9.52 -4.68
N PRO A 246 0.09 -9.23 -5.74
CA PRO A 246 -1.35 -9.07 -5.64
C PRO A 246 -2.11 -10.39 -5.43
N THR A 247 -1.42 -11.54 -5.55
CA THR A 247 -2.04 -12.87 -5.34
C THR A 247 -2.03 -13.30 -3.88
N THR A 248 -1.43 -12.52 -2.98
CA THR A 248 -1.40 -12.84 -1.55
C THR A 248 -2.73 -12.52 -0.88
N VAL A 249 -3.04 -13.27 0.16
CA VAL A 249 -4.21 -13.04 1.01
C VAL A 249 -4.17 -11.65 1.64
N THR A 250 -3.00 -11.24 2.14
CA THR A 250 -2.80 -9.91 2.73
C THR A 250 -3.13 -8.79 1.74
N PHE A 251 -2.66 -8.91 0.49
CA PHE A 251 -2.99 -7.91 -0.53
C PHE A 251 -4.51 -7.89 -0.80
N ARG A 252 -5.14 -9.06 -0.95
CA ARG A 252 -6.59 -9.16 -1.17
C ARG A 252 -7.37 -8.52 -0.01
N ASN A 253 -7.04 -8.86 1.24
CA ASN A 253 -7.73 -8.34 2.42
C ASN A 253 -7.53 -6.82 2.60
N SER A 254 -6.43 -6.26 2.10
CA SER A 254 -6.15 -4.82 2.14
C SER A 254 -6.89 -4.01 1.06
N THR A 255 -7.49 -4.66 0.05
CA THR A 255 -8.13 -3.94 -1.07
C THR A 255 -9.25 -2.98 -0.67
N PRO A 256 -10.08 -3.21 0.37
CA PRO A 256 -11.06 -2.22 0.81
C PRO A 256 -10.41 -0.89 1.23
N TYR A 257 -9.31 -0.95 1.95
CA TYR A 257 -8.56 0.24 2.38
C TYR A 257 -7.81 0.90 1.22
N LEU A 258 -7.36 0.10 0.26
CA LEU A 258 -6.72 0.57 -0.95
C LEU A 258 -7.70 1.41 -1.80
N CYS A 259 -8.90 0.89 -2.04
CA CYS A 259 -9.97 1.60 -2.74
C CYS A 259 -10.41 2.86 -1.98
N ALA A 260 -10.49 2.76 -0.65
CA ALA A 260 -10.91 3.84 0.22
C ALA A 260 -9.99 5.07 0.15
N LYS A 261 -8.70 4.93 -0.21
CA LYS A 261 -7.79 6.08 -0.34
C LYS A 261 -8.36 7.21 -1.19
N CYS A 262 -9.09 6.86 -2.25
CA CYS A 262 -9.77 7.83 -3.11
C CYS A 262 -11.27 7.85 -2.85
N HIS A 263 -11.91 6.68 -2.70
CA HIS A 263 -13.37 6.60 -2.58
C HIS A 263 -13.94 7.09 -1.24
N THR A 264 -13.11 7.53 -0.30
CA THR A 264 -13.54 8.27 0.91
C THR A 264 -13.07 9.72 0.91
N ASP A 265 -12.37 10.14 -0.14
CA ASP A 265 -11.89 11.52 -0.27
C ASP A 265 -12.95 12.39 -0.97
N ALA A 266 -13.57 13.30 -0.21
CA ALA A 266 -14.57 14.21 -0.71
C ALA A 266 -14.01 15.16 -1.79
N THR A 267 -12.72 15.52 -1.71
CA THR A 267 -12.11 16.42 -2.70
C THR A 267 -12.05 15.82 -4.11
N ILE A 268 -12.07 14.48 -4.18
CA ILE A 268 -12.11 13.73 -5.42
C ILE A 268 -13.55 13.31 -5.74
N MET A 269 -14.21 12.60 -4.83
CA MET A 269 -15.48 11.92 -5.11
C MET A 269 -16.66 12.87 -5.35
N ASP A 270 -16.69 14.04 -4.70
CA ASP A 270 -17.76 15.02 -4.90
C ASP A 270 -17.80 15.55 -6.35
N LYS A 271 -16.66 15.60 -7.04
CA LYS A 271 -16.59 15.97 -8.47
C LYS A 271 -17.40 15.03 -9.37
N TYR A 272 -17.57 13.79 -8.94
CA TYR A 272 -18.24 12.72 -9.70
C TYR A 272 -19.61 12.33 -9.12
N GLY A 273 -20.04 13.01 -8.06
CA GLY A 273 -21.31 12.68 -7.36
C GLY A 273 -21.28 11.28 -6.72
N ILE A 274 -20.13 10.79 -6.32
CA ILE A 274 -19.94 9.47 -5.69
C ILE A 274 -19.89 9.65 -4.17
N SER A 275 -20.69 8.84 -3.44
CA SER A 275 -20.68 8.86 -1.98
C SER A 275 -19.33 8.46 -1.40
N THR A 276 -18.84 9.23 -0.44
CA THR A 276 -17.62 8.94 0.31
C THR A 276 -17.82 7.95 1.46
N ASN A 277 -19.05 7.48 1.68
CA ASN A 277 -19.37 6.57 2.79
C ASN A 277 -19.21 5.09 2.43
N VAL A 278 -18.58 4.77 1.30
CA VAL A 278 -18.49 3.40 0.77
C VAL A 278 -17.71 2.45 1.67
N LEU A 279 -16.64 2.92 2.33
CA LEU A 279 -15.88 2.09 3.27
C LEU A 279 -16.67 1.85 4.56
N ASN A 280 -17.30 2.89 5.13
CA ASN A 280 -18.05 2.77 6.37
C ASN A 280 -19.26 1.82 6.19
N SER A 281 -19.99 1.94 5.08
CA SER A 281 -21.10 1.04 4.77
C SER A 281 -20.63 -0.40 4.55
N TYR A 282 -19.47 -0.60 3.91
CA TYR A 282 -18.88 -1.93 3.73
C TYR A 282 -18.47 -2.55 5.08
N VAL A 283 -17.73 -1.83 5.94
CA VAL A 283 -17.30 -2.39 7.24
C VAL A 283 -18.45 -2.52 8.24
N ALA A 284 -19.57 -1.85 8.03
CA ALA A 284 -20.80 -2.04 8.80
C ALA A 284 -21.62 -3.26 8.34
N ASP A 285 -21.38 -3.75 7.11
CA ASP A 285 -21.98 -4.97 6.58
C ASP A 285 -21.28 -6.21 7.19
N PHE A 286 -22.00 -7.32 7.22
CA PHE A 286 -21.49 -8.62 7.70
C PHE A 286 -20.21 -9.05 6.97
N HIS A 287 -20.11 -8.85 5.66
CA HIS A 287 -18.93 -9.20 4.88
C HIS A 287 -17.71 -8.38 5.30
N GLY A 288 -17.82 -7.07 5.30
CA GLY A 288 -16.72 -6.18 5.63
C GLY A 288 -16.33 -6.22 7.10
N THR A 289 -17.30 -6.32 8.02
CA THR A 289 -17.03 -6.54 9.45
C THR A 289 -16.20 -7.81 9.65
N THR A 290 -16.56 -8.90 8.96
CA THR A 290 -15.82 -10.16 9.07
C THR A 290 -14.41 -10.04 8.53
N VAL A 291 -14.22 -9.43 7.35
CA VAL A 291 -12.88 -9.23 6.77
C VAL A 291 -12.01 -8.39 7.71
N LYS A 292 -12.56 -7.31 8.27
CA LYS A 292 -11.85 -6.44 9.21
C LYS A 292 -11.42 -7.21 10.47
N LEU A 293 -12.34 -7.94 11.10
CA LEU A 293 -12.04 -8.71 12.31
C LEU A 293 -10.99 -9.80 12.04
N PHE A 294 -11.08 -10.50 10.92
CA PHE A 294 -10.08 -11.52 10.57
C PHE A 294 -8.71 -10.92 10.34
N GLU A 295 -8.61 -9.74 9.72
CA GLU A 295 -7.32 -9.10 9.50
C GLU A 295 -6.72 -8.58 10.82
N GLU A 296 -7.55 -8.12 11.77
CA GLU A 296 -7.11 -7.67 13.10
C GLU A 296 -6.67 -8.85 13.99
N GLU A 297 -7.42 -9.96 14.00
CA GLU A 297 -7.17 -11.11 14.87
C GLU A 297 -6.19 -12.13 14.27
N PHE A 298 -6.24 -12.31 12.95
CA PHE A 298 -5.47 -13.30 12.21
C PHE A 298 -4.90 -12.72 10.91
N PRO A 299 -3.92 -11.79 10.98
CA PRO A 299 -3.37 -11.13 9.80
C PRO A 299 -2.88 -12.12 8.74
N GLY A 300 -3.25 -11.88 7.49
CA GLY A 300 -2.83 -12.70 6.36
C GLY A 300 -3.50 -14.08 6.25
N GLN A 301 -4.52 -14.37 7.06
CA GLN A 301 -5.33 -15.59 6.90
C GLN A 301 -6.42 -15.39 5.85
N PRO A 302 -6.69 -16.42 5.02
CA PRO A 302 -7.73 -16.33 4.01
C PRO A 302 -9.11 -16.22 4.64
N THR A 303 -9.89 -15.25 4.17
CA THR A 303 -11.31 -15.15 4.49
C THR A 303 -12.13 -15.62 3.28
N ASN A 304 -13.28 -16.24 3.52
CA ASN A 304 -14.24 -16.58 2.47
C ASN A 304 -15.24 -15.42 2.21
N LYS A 305 -14.96 -14.23 2.73
CA LYS A 305 -15.83 -13.06 2.57
C LYS A 305 -15.37 -12.20 1.40
N PRO A 306 -16.31 -11.61 0.64
CA PRO A 306 -15.97 -10.78 -0.49
C PRO A 306 -15.35 -9.45 -0.05
N VAL A 307 -14.36 -9.02 -0.83
CA VAL A 307 -13.80 -7.66 -0.78
C VAL A 307 -14.27 -6.87 -2.00
N CYS A 308 -13.96 -5.59 -2.08
CA CYS A 308 -14.44 -4.71 -3.15
C CYS A 308 -14.26 -5.30 -4.55
N THR A 309 -13.11 -5.91 -4.81
CA THR A 309 -12.76 -6.49 -6.11
C THR A 309 -13.56 -7.73 -6.51
N ASP A 310 -14.17 -8.44 -5.56
CA ASP A 310 -14.98 -9.62 -5.87
C ASP A 310 -16.30 -9.22 -6.57
N CYS A 311 -16.83 -8.05 -6.26
CA CYS A 311 -18.02 -7.50 -6.88
C CYS A 311 -17.70 -6.59 -8.07
N HIS A 312 -16.76 -5.66 -7.89
CA HIS A 312 -16.45 -4.61 -8.87
C HIS A 312 -15.47 -5.04 -9.96
N GLY A 313 -14.73 -6.15 -9.78
CA GLY A 313 -13.62 -6.55 -10.62
C GLY A 313 -12.31 -5.91 -10.16
N VAL A 314 -11.21 -6.23 -10.88
CA VAL A 314 -9.86 -5.76 -10.54
C VAL A 314 -9.38 -4.72 -11.55
N HIS A 315 -8.99 -5.18 -12.74
CA HIS A 315 -8.50 -4.30 -13.80
C HIS A 315 -9.59 -3.86 -14.78
N ASN A 316 -10.73 -4.54 -14.77
CA ASN A 316 -11.87 -4.34 -15.66
C ASN A 316 -13.08 -3.73 -14.92
N ILE A 317 -12.82 -2.84 -13.97
CA ILE A 317 -13.88 -2.19 -13.18
C ILE A 317 -14.80 -1.42 -14.12
N ALA A 318 -16.08 -1.82 -14.17
CA ALA A 318 -17.09 -1.19 -15.00
C ALA A 318 -17.92 -0.15 -14.23
N LYS A 319 -18.58 0.77 -14.96
CA LYS A 319 -19.62 1.62 -14.35
C LYS A 319 -20.69 0.72 -13.74
N VAL A 320 -21.16 1.07 -12.55
CA VAL A 320 -22.19 0.27 -11.85
C VAL A 320 -23.48 0.15 -12.67
N SER A 321 -23.78 1.12 -13.53
CA SER A 321 -24.91 1.16 -14.46
C SER A 321 -24.65 0.50 -15.82
N ASP A 322 -23.45 -0.10 -16.05
CA ASP A 322 -23.18 -0.78 -17.32
C ASP A 322 -24.13 -1.94 -17.55
N ALA A 323 -24.70 -2.02 -18.76
CA ALA A 323 -25.74 -2.99 -19.08
C ALA A 323 -25.27 -4.46 -19.04
N LYS A 324 -23.98 -4.71 -19.26
CA LYS A 324 -23.43 -6.09 -19.34
C LYS A 324 -22.79 -6.56 -18.04
N THR A 325 -22.12 -5.67 -17.35
CA THR A 325 -21.26 -6.03 -16.21
C THR A 325 -21.53 -5.17 -14.97
N GLY A 326 -22.33 -4.12 -15.10
CA GLY A 326 -22.65 -3.20 -14.01
C GLY A 326 -23.48 -3.85 -12.91
N ILE A 327 -23.01 -3.72 -11.67
CA ILE A 327 -23.61 -4.38 -10.50
C ILE A 327 -24.83 -3.64 -9.93
N ALA A 328 -25.20 -2.48 -10.48
CA ALA A 328 -26.52 -1.86 -10.20
C ALA A 328 -27.68 -2.68 -10.80
N LEU A 329 -27.40 -3.50 -11.82
CA LEU A 329 -28.38 -4.40 -12.37
C LEU A 329 -28.48 -5.67 -11.52
N ARG A 330 -29.68 -5.99 -11.09
CA ARG A 330 -29.99 -7.09 -10.17
C ARG A 330 -29.45 -8.44 -10.65
N GLU A 331 -29.59 -8.72 -11.93
CA GLU A 331 -29.11 -9.97 -12.55
C GLU A 331 -27.59 -10.08 -12.47
N ASN A 332 -26.87 -9.01 -12.78
CA ASN A 332 -25.40 -8.98 -12.70
C ASN A 332 -24.92 -9.12 -11.26
N LEU A 333 -25.61 -8.48 -10.31
CA LEU A 333 -25.30 -8.59 -8.89
C LEU A 333 -25.57 -10.01 -8.37
N LEU A 334 -26.68 -10.64 -8.77
CA LEU A 334 -27.00 -12.00 -8.40
C LEU A 334 -25.89 -12.99 -8.83
N ILE A 335 -25.35 -12.84 -10.03
CA ILE A 335 -24.22 -13.65 -10.51
C ILE A 335 -23.01 -13.51 -9.58
N LYS A 336 -22.76 -12.32 -9.04
CA LYS A 336 -21.66 -12.12 -8.06
C LYS A 336 -21.99 -12.82 -6.72
N CYS A 337 -23.21 -12.71 -6.25
CA CYS A 337 -23.65 -13.39 -5.02
C CYS A 337 -23.52 -14.91 -5.14
N GLN A 338 -23.92 -15.48 -6.28
CA GLN A 338 -23.92 -16.93 -6.52
C GLN A 338 -22.53 -17.57 -6.53
N ARG A 339 -21.46 -16.80 -6.65
CA ARG A 339 -20.08 -17.34 -6.50
C ARG A 339 -19.82 -17.92 -5.12
N CYS A 340 -20.44 -17.35 -4.09
CA CYS A 340 -20.32 -17.81 -2.71
C CYS A 340 -21.64 -18.37 -2.14
N HIS A 341 -22.78 -17.98 -2.72
CA HIS A 341 -24.13 -18.37 -2.35
C HIS A 341 -24.81 -19.08 -3.53
N PRO A 342 -24.45 -20.32 -3.88
CA PRO A 342 -24.90 -20.98 -5.11
C PRO A 342 -26.43 -21.09 -5.21
N ASP A 343 -27.11 -21.16 -4.06
CA ASP A 343 -28.59 -21.27 -4.00
C ASP A 343 -29.29 -19.90 -3.93
N ALA A 344 -28.55 -18.80 -4.12
CA ALA A 344 -29.14 -17.46 -4.11
C ALA A 344 -30.18 -17.30 -5.22
N THR A 345 -31.40 -16.96 -4.83
CA THR A 345 -32.52 -16.71 -5.75
C THR A 345 -32.52 -15.27 -6.26
N ALA A 346 -33.38 -14.99 -7.23
CA ALA A 346 -33.52 -13.65 -7.81
C ALA A 346 -33.79 -12.54 -6.77
N ASN A 347 -34.39 -12.87 -5.63
CA ASN A 347 -34.67 -11.89 -4.56
C ASN A 347 -33.50 -11.69 -3.57
N PHE A 348 -32.46 -12.53 -3.64
CA PHE A 348 -31.35 -12.47 -2.71
C PHE A 348 -30.61 -11.12 -2.71
N PRO A 349 -30.34 -10.48 -3.86
CA PRO A 349 -29.69 -9.17 -3.88
C PRO A 349 -30.49 -8.05 -3.21
N GLU A 350 -31.83 -8.18 -3.09
CA GLU A 350 -32.68 -7.16 -2.47
C GLU A 350 -32.48 -7.06 -0.95
N ALA A 351 -31.98 -8.12 -0.32
CA ALA A 351 -31.67 -8.15 1.11
C ALA A 351 -30.38 -7.39 1.44
N TRP A 352 -29.56 -7.06 0.44
CA TRP A 352 -28.32 -6.35 0.64
C TRP A 352 -28.49 -4.85 0.37
N MET A 353 -28.11 -4.03 1.37
CA MET A 353 -28.29 -2.58 1.32
C MET A 353 -27.27 -1.86 0.42
N SER A 354 -26.32 -2.59 -0.18
CA SER A 354 -25.24 -2.00 -0.97
C SER A 354 -24.40 -0.99 -0.13
N HIS A 355 -24.02 0.13 -0.74
CA HIS A 355 -23.31 1.23 -0.08
C HIS A 355 -24.24 2.39 0.31
N TYR A 356 -25.57 2.16 0.34
CA TYR A 356 -26.51 3.16 0.78
C TYR A 356 -26.64 3.17 2.30
N GLU A 357 -26.68 4.38 2.87
CA GLU A 357 -27.09 4.54 4.25
C GLU A 357 -28.61 4.37 4.34
N PRO A 358 -29.10 3.69 5.39
CA PRO A 358 -30.54 3.65 5.65
C PRO A 358 -31.09 5.06 5.81
N SER A 359 -32.06 5.40 5.01
CA SER A 359 -32.78 6.68 5.04
C SER A 359 -34.28 6.44 4.93
N PRO A 360 -35.12 7.46 5.18
CA PRO A 360 -36.57 7.33 4.93
C PRO A 360 -36.89 6.91 3.49
N GLU A 361 -36.06 7.28 2.50
CA GLU A 361 -36.23 6.94 1.09
C GLU A 361 -35.62 5.60 0.74
N HIS A 362 -34.46 5.27 1.39
CA HIS A 362 -33.72 4.05 1.16
C HIS A 362 -33.69 3.21 2.45
N PHE A 363 -34.32 2.06 2.44
CA PHE A 363 -34.44 1.14 3.58
C PHE A 363 -35.11 1.74 4.83
N PRO A 364 -36.34 2.28 4.72
CA PRO A 364 -37.03 3.01 5.81
C PRO A 364 -37.16 2.17 7.10
N ILE A 365 -37.43 0.89 7.00
CA ILE A 365 -37.54 0.01 8.18
C ILE A 365 -36.23 0.00 8.97
N VAL A 366 -35.10 -0.18 8.30
CA VAL A 366 -33.77 -0.20 8.94
C VAL A 366 -33.46 1.16 9.55
N TYR A 367 -33.80 2.24 8.86
CA TYR A 367 -33.64 3.61 9.35
C TYR A 367 -34.39 3.84 10.67
N TYR A 368 -35.69 3.53 10.71
CA TYR A 368 -36.49 3.76 11.91
C TYR A 368 -36.12 2.82 13.07
N VAL A 369 -35.71 1.58 12.78
CA VAL A 369 -35.17 0.66 13.79
C VAL A 369 -33.87 1.21 14.38
N ASN A 370 -32.95 1.68 13.56
CA ASN A 370 -31.71 2.30 14.02
C ASN A 370 -32.00 3.55 14.87
N LEU A 371 -32.93 4.39 14.41
CA LEU A 371 -33.35 5.60 15.13
C LEU A 371 -33.92 5.24 16.50
N PHE A 372 -34.79 4.22 16.56
CA PHE A 372 -35.35 3.73 17.81
C PHE A 372 -34.25 3.28 18.79
N TYR A 373 -33.32 2.42 18.34
CA TYR A 373 -32.24 1.93 19.22
C TYR A 373 -31.24 3.03 19.62
N LYS A 374 -31.03 4.02 18.78
CA LYS A 374 -30.19 5.19 19.10
C LYS A 374 -30.65 5.94 20.33
N PHE A 375 -31.97 5.96 20.61
CA PHE A 375 -32.54 6.57 21.80
C PHE A 375 -32.82 5.54 22.90
N PHE A 376 -33.30 4.36 22.55
CA PHE A 376 -33.67 3.34 23.49
C PHE A 376 -32.49 2.81 24.31
N ILE A 377 -31.37 2.49 23.66
CA ILE A 377 -30.19 1.95 24.37
C ILE A 377 -29.64 2.95 25.40
N PRO A 378 -29.36 4.24 25.05
CA PRO A 378 -28.92 5.21 26.03
C PRO A 378 -29.94 5.43 27.17
N ALA A 379 -31.24 5.42 26.88
CA ALA A 379 -32.27 5.58 27.90
C ALA A 379 -32.27 4.41 28.90
N VAL A 380 -32.18 3.17 28.42
CA VAL A 380 -32.09 1.98 29.28
C VAL A 380 -30.80 2.00 30.11
N LEU A 381 -29.66 2.25 29.47
CA LEU A 381 -28.38 2.32 30.17
C LEU A 381 -28.34 3.45 31.19
N GLY A 382 -28.86 4.62 30.84
CA GLY A 382 -28.98 5.76 31.74
C GLY A 382 -29.87 5.44 32.95
N GLY A 383 -31.02 4.80 32.71
CA GLY A 383 -31.89 4.31 33.76
C GLY A 383 -31.21 3.30 34.70
N MET A 384 -30.46 2.36 34.13
CA MET A 384 -29.69 1.38 34.94
C MET A 384 -28.59 2.06 35.76
N ILE A 385 -27.84 2.99 35.18
CA ILE A 385 -26.79 3.78 35.85
C ILE A 385 -27.44 4.57 37.01
N PHE A 386 -28.57 5.26 36.73
CA PHE A 386 -29.31 5.99 37.77
C PHE A 386 -29.74 5.06 38.92
N PHE A 387 -30.30 3.90 38.58
CA PHE A 387 -30.68 2.91 39.59
C PHE A 387 -29.49 2.46 40.44
N VAL A 388 -28.36 2.14 39.80
CA VAL A 388 -27.14 1.74 40.53
C VAL A 388 -26.62 2.87 41.43
N LEU A 389 -26.61 4.11 40.92
CA LEU A 389 -26.16 5.27 41.68
C LEU A 389 -27.08 5.53 42.92
N THR A 390 -28.41 5.39 42.77
CA THR A 390 -29.35 5.53 43.88
C THR A 390 -29.17 4.43 44.92
N ASP A 391 -28.89 3.19 44.51
CA ASP A 391 -28.60 2.10 45.44
C ASP A 391 -27.29 2.33 46.20
N ILE A 392 -26.23 2.76 45.53
CA ILE A 392 -24.94 3.14 46.11
C ILE A 392 -25.16 4.29 47.11
N TYR A 393 -25.88 5.32 46.73
CA TYR A 393 -26.21 6.45 47.60
C TYR A 393 -26.97 6.00 48.85
N ARG A 394 -27.99 5.19 48.68
CA ARG A 394 -28.77 4.59 49.81
C ARG A 394 -27.87 3.79 50.73
N ARG A 395 -26.97 2.98 50.23
CA ARG A 395 -26.03 2.18 51.02
C ARG A 395 -25.05 3.06 51.81
N ILE A 396 -24.54 4.12 51.19
CA ILE A 396 -23.65 5.09 51.84
C ILE A 396 -24.40 5.81 52.99
N VAL A 397 -25.60 6.32 52.72
CA VAL A 397 -26.42 7.02 53.70
C VAL A 397 -26.78 6.10 54.88
N ASN A 398 -27.19 4.86 54.60
CA ASN A 398 -27.50 3.88 55.64
C ASN A 398 -26.27 3.53 56.49
N ARG A 399 -25.09 3.45 55.87
CA ARG A 399 -23.84 3.19 56.61
C ARG A 399 -23.45 4.38 57.49
N ILE A 400 -23.64 5.59 57.04
CA ILE A 400 -23.40 6.82 57.84
C ILE A 400 -24.39 6.94 59.00
N LYS A 401 -25.67 6.55 58.78
CA LYS A 401 -26.72 6.59 59.80
C LYS A 401 -26.70 5.41 60.77
N GLY A 402 -25.77 4.46 60.62
CA GLY A 402 -25.60 3.33 61.52
C GLY A 402 -26.73 2.30 61.39
N VAL A 403 -27.53 2.33 60.34
CA VAL A 403 -28.62 1.36 60.12
C VAL A 403 -28.02 -0.01 59.83
N LYS A 404 -28.10 -0.95 60.76
CA LYS A 404 -27.73 -2.35 60.52
C LYS A 404 -28.79 -3.02 59.68
N HIS A 405 -28.41 -3.60 58.56
CA HIS A 405 -29.25 -4.53 57.80
C HIS A 405 -29.44 -5.81 58.64
N SER A 406 -30.68 -6.10 59.03
CA SER A 406 -31.07 -7.40 59.49
C SER A 406 -31.22 -8.37 58.35
#